data_832cfe29c01361f1d6260b547567d8e8
#
_entry.id   832cfe29c01361f1d6260b547567d8e8
#
_cell.length_a   1.000
_cell.length_b   1.000
_cell.length_c   1.000
_cell.angle_alpha   90.00
_cell.angle_beta   90.00
_cell.angle_gamma   90.00
#
_symmetry.space_group_name_H-M   'P 1'
#
loop_
_entity.id
_entity.type
_entity.pdbx_description
1 polymer ?
#
loop_
_entity_poly.entity_id
_entity_poly.type
_entity_poly.pdbx_seq_one_letter_code
_entity_poly.pdbx_strand_id
1 'polypeptide(L)'
;MGMGYHDGMKTAARAQVNTALREDWLRTLAALEETLQAWVAQEPGWATQTGETDTISEEALGDYKAPTLTIHAPDGELRVEPIARNFPGRGIVEVYAWPTAFRVRLIQAEPGEWRVLTDSGIYLRQPWERAPFMLLARDLMGADAMMPAA
;
A
#
# COMPACT_ATOMS: atom_id res chain seq x y z
N MET A 1 -12.50 36.35 25.10
CA MET A 1 -11.41 35.43 25.07
C MET A 1 -11.74 33.94 25.19
N GLY A 2 -13.01 33.59 25.01
CA GLY A 2 -13.43 32.19 24.99
C GLY A 2 -12.95 31.38 23.78
N MET A 3 -12.45 32.06 22.74
CA MET A 3 -12.06 31.41 21.49
C MET A 3 -10.85 30.49 21.66
N GLY A 4 -9.85 30.88 22.45
CA GLY A 4 -8.67 30.04 22.67
C GLY A 4 -8.97 28.75 23.42
N TYR A 5 -9.94 28.77 24.34
CA TYR A 5 -10.36 27.58 25.08
C TYR A 5 -11.07 26.59 24.17
N HIS A 6 -11.94 27.08 23.30
CA HIS A 6 -12.63 26.23 22.33
C HIS A 6 -11.68 25.58 21.35
N ASP A 7 -10.69 26.35 20.88
CA ASP A 7 -9.70 25.84 19.91
C ASP A 7 -8.83 24.73 20.55
N GLY A 8 -8.48 24.89 21.84
CA GLY A 8 -7.72 23.86 22.55
C GLY A 8 -8.48 22.56 22.66
N MET A 9 -9.78 22.61 22.93
CA MET A 9 -10.61 21.40 23.01
C MET A 9 -10.76 20.72 21.67
N LYS A 10 -10.96 21.47 20.60
CA LYS A 10 -11.05 20.90 19.24
C LYS A 10 -9.72 20.25 18.82
N THR A 11 -8.60 20.88 19.15
CA THR A 11 -7.27 20.34 18.84
C THR A 11 -7.04 19.02 19.59
N ALA A 12 -7.39 18.94 20.86
CA ALA A 12 -7.25 17.72 21.65
C ALA A 12 -8.11 16.57 21.08
N ALA A 13 -9.36 16.87 20.70
CA ALA A 13 -10.25 15.88 20.10
C ALA A 13 -9.73 15.39 18.76
N ARG A 14 -9.20 16.29 17.91
CA ARG A 14 -8.60 15.94 16.64
C ARG A 14 -7.37 15.06 16.83
N ALA A 15 -6.51 15.37 17.81
CA ALA A 15 -5.31 14.58 18.08
C ALA A 15 -5.68 13.15 18.45
N GLN A 16 -6.74 12.92 19.23
CA GLN A 16 -7.20 11.58 19.58
C GLN A 16 -7.75 10.83 18.36
N VAL A 17 -8.57 11.50 17.55
CA VAL A 17 -9.11 10.92 16.32
C VAL A 17 -7.98 10.58 15.35
N ASN A 18 -7.01 11.48 15.18
CA ASN A 18 -5.87 11.26 14.30
C ASN A 18 -5.03 10.05 14.75
N THR A 19 -4.83 9.90 16.06
CA THR A 19 -4.09 8.75 16.59
C THR A 19 -4.82 7.45 16.30
N ALA A 20 -6.13 7.42 16.51
CA ALA A 20 -6.94 6.23 16.24
C ALA A 20 -6.92 5.87 14.74
N LEU A 21 -7.07 6.85 13.87
CA LEU A 21 -7.00 6.64 12.43
C LEU A 21 -5.62 6.13 11.99
N ARG A 22 -4.57 6.70 12.57
CA ARG A 22 -3.20 6.28 12.27
C ARG A 22 -2.96 4.84 12.70
N GLU A 23 -3.36 4.46 13.91
CA GLU A 23 -3.23 3.10 14.40
C GLU A 23 -4.02 2.10 13.56
N ASP A 24 -5.23 2.48 13.17
CA ASP A 24 -6.07 1.66 12.28
C ASP A 24 -5.39 1.46 10.92
N TRP A 25 -4.85 2.52 10.35
CA TRP A 25 -4.12 2.46 9.09
C TRP A 25 -2.90 1.55 9.18
N LEU A 26 -2.12 1.66 10.25
CA LEU A 26 -0.95 0.80 10.45
C LEU A 26 -1.34 -0.67 10.60
N ARG A 27 -2.44 -0.97 11.28
CA ARG A 27 -2.98 -2.34 11.37
C ARG A 27 -3.44 -2.84 9.99
N THR A 28 -4.09 -1.99 9.22
CA THR A 28 -4.52 -2.31 7.86
C THR A 28 -3.32 -2.68 6.98
N LEU A 29 -2.24 -1.90 7.05
CA LEU A 29 -1.02 -2.17 6.30
C LEU A 29 -0.34 -3.45 6.75
N ALA A 30 -0.30 -3.71 8.05
CA ALA A 30 0.26 -4.96 8.58
C ALA A 30 -0.52 -6.17 8.05
N ALA A 31 -1.85 -6.08 8.03
CA ALA A 31 -2.69 -7.16 7.51
C ALA A 31 -2.47 -7.36 6.00
N LEU A 32 -2.32 -6.29 5.23
CA LEU A 32 -2.00 -6.38 3.81
C LEU A 32 -0.67 -7.11 3.60
N GLU A 33 0.36 -6.74 4.35
CA GLU A 33 1.67 -7.36 4.24
C GLU A 33 1.63 -8.84 4.61
N GLU A 34 0.92 -9.21 5.67
CA GLU A 34 0.74 -10.62 6.04
C GLU A 34 0.08 -11.40 4.91
N THR A 35 -0.95 -10.84 4.29
CA THR A 35 -1.63 -11.46 3.17
C THR A 35 -0.66 -11.68 1.99
N LEU A 36 0.08 -10.66 1.61
CA LEU A 36 1.02 -10.74 0.51
C LEU A 36 2.17 -11.71 0.80
N GLN A 37 2.69 -11.69 2.03
CA GLN A 37 3.72 -12.64 2.45
C GLN A 37 3.23 -14.08 2.34
N ALA A 38 1.99 -14.35 2.78
CA ALA A 38 1.41 -15.67 2.69
C ALA A 38 1.23 -16.13 1.24
N TRP A 39 0.80 -15.23 0.36
CA TRP A 39 0.64 -15.53 -1.05
C TRP A 39 1.99 -15.83 -1.72
N VAL A 40 2.98 -15.00 -1.45
CA VAL A 40 4.32 -15.13 -2.03
C VAL A 40 5.02 -16.39 -1.51
N ALA A 41 4.81 -16.76 -0.25
CA ALA A 41 5.42 -17.94 0.35
C ALA A 41 5.02 -19.25 -0.34
N GLN A 42 3.92 -19.26 -1.07
CA GLN A 42 3.47 -20.44 -1.83
C GLN A 42 4.17 -20.55 -3.20
N GLU A 43 4.92 -19.54 -3.60
CA GLU A 43 5.58 -19.51 -4.91
C GLU A 43 7.04 -19.90 -4.77
N PRO A 44 7.49 -21.00 -5.41
CA PRO A 44 8.90 -21.41 -5.33
C PRO A 44 9.85 -20.34 -5.89
N GLY A 45 10.91 -20.08 -5.16
CA GLY A 45 11.93 -19.13 -5.58
C GLY A 45 11.61 -17.67 -5.28
N TRP A 46 10.48 -17.39 -4.69
CA TRP A 46 10.09 -16.06 -4.26
C TRP A 46 10.31 -15.89 -2.76
N ALA A 47 10.64 -14.67 -2.35
CA ALA A 47 10.86 -14.35 -0.95
C ALA A 47 10.36 -12.94 -0.66
N THR A 48 10.15 -12.62 0.61
CA THR A 48 9.72 -11.29 1.04
C THR A 48 10.68 -10.74 2.10
N GLN A 49 10.74 -9.42 2.16
CA GLN A 49 11.52 -8.70 3.14
C GLN A 49 10.71 -7.50 3.61
N THR A 50 10.59 -7.36 4.92
CA THR A 50 9.89 -6.21 5.52
C THR A 50 10.85 -5.05 5.74
N GLY A 51 10.31 -3.86 5.71
CA GLY A 51 11.04 -2.64 6.00
C GLY A 51 10.10 -1.58 6.54
N GLU A 52 10.57 -0.35 6.54
CA GLU A 52 9.81 0.78 7.07
C GLU A 52 10.04 2.00 6.18
N THR A 53 9.02 2.83 5.99
CA THR A 53 9.11 4.06 5.23
C THR A 53 9.93 5.11 6.01
N ASP A 54 10.33 6.16 5.30
CA ASP A 54 10.68 7.42 5.96
C ASP A 54 9.42 7.99 6.61
N THR A 55 9.58 9.07 7.37
CA THR A 55 8.44 9.71 8.00
C THR A 55 7.45 10.21 6.95
N ILE A 56 6.20 9.77 7.08
CA ILE A 56 5.08 10.24 6.26
C ILE A 56 4.35 11.29 7.08
N SER A 57 4.05 12.42 6.45
CA SER A 57 3.31 13.49 7.09
C SER A 57 1.98 13.68 6.41
N GLU A 58 0.90 13.46 7.15
CA GLU A 58 -0.47 13.67 6.68
C GLU A 58 -1.20 14.54 7.70
N GLU A 59 -1.97 15.51 7.21
CA GLU A 59 -2.70 16.39 8.08
C GLU A 59 -3.65 15.65 9.03
N ALA A 60 -4.32 14.63 8.52
CA ALA A 60 -5.29 13.85 9.31
C ALA A 60 -4.64 12.88 10.30
N LEU A 61 -3.44 12.35 9.98
CA LEU A 61 -2.80 11.29 10.76
C LEU A 61 -1.57 11.77 11.53
N GLY A 62 -1.07 12.97 11.23
CA GLY A 62 0.18 13.46 11.79
C GLY A 62 1.38 12.79 11.11
N ASP A 63 2.52 12.80 11.79
CA ASP A 63 3.74 12.19 11.31
C ASP A 63 3.82 10.74 11.78
N TYR A 64 4.15 9.84 10.87
CA TYR A 64 4.29 8.41 11.21
C TYR A 64 5.21 7.71 10.21
N LYS A 65 5.68 6.54 10.62
CA LYS A 65 6.37 5.62 9.72
C LYS A 65 5.48 4.40 9.51
N ALA A 66 5.52 3.84 8.33
CA ALA A 66 4.66 2.73 7.97
C ALA A 66 5.49 1.54 7.48
N PRO A 67 4.96 0.31 7.61
CA PRO A 67 5.66 -0.86 7.11
C PRO A 67 5.70 -0.88 5.59
N THR A 68 6.81 -1.39 5.06
CA THR A 68 6.98 -1.65 3.62
C THR A 68 7.26 -3.12 3.41
N LEU A 69 7.03 -3.60 2.19
CA LEU A 69 7.33 -4.97 1.83
C LEU A 69 8.09 -4.97 0.50
N THR A 70 9.16 -5.74 0.45
CA THR A 70 9.86 -6.02 -0.79
C THR A 70 9.64 -7.48 -1.14
N ILE A 71 9.21 -7.74 -2.37
CA ILE A 71 9.00 -9.09 -2.89
C ILE A 71 10.14 -9.37 -3.87
N HIS A 72 10.92 -10.40 -3.58
CA HIS A 72 12.01 -10.84 -4.42
C HIS A 72 11.58 -12.05 -5.22
N ALA A 73 11.74 -11.98 -6.54
CA ALA A 73 11.46 -13.06 -7.46
C ALA A 73 12.68 -13.29 -8.37
N PRO A 74 12.78 -14.45 -9.03
CA PRO A 74 13.91 -14.70 -9.94
C PRO A 74 14.07 -13.64 -11.02
N ASP A 75 12.97 -13.07 -11.49
CA ASP A 75 12.98 -12.12 -12.61
C ASP A 75 13.01 -10.66 -12.19
N GLY A 76 12.92 -10.36 -10.91
CA GLY A 76 12.90 -8.98 -10.47
C GLY A 76 12.47 -8.79 -9.03
N GLU A 77 12.17 -7.56 -8.73
CA GLU A 77 11.78 -7.14 -7.39
C GLU A 77 10.54 -6.26 -7.46
N LEU A 78 9.63 -6.46 -6.53
CA LEU A 78 8.48 -5.57 -6.34
C LEU A 78 8.59 -4.91 -4.99
N ARG A 79 8.24 -3.64 -4.93
CA ARG A 79 8.16 -2.89 -3.69
C ARG A 79 6.73 -2.48 -3.44
N VAL A 80 6.28 -2.70 -2.22
CA VAL A 80 4.93 -2.37 -1.75
C VAL A 80 5.09 -1.29 -0.70
N GLU A 81 4.68 -0.07 -1.02
CA GLU A 81 4.91 1.08 -0.17
C GLU A 81 3.62 1.86 0.04
N PRO A 82 3.21 2.12 1.28
CA PRO A 82 2.04 2.95 1.53
C PRO A 82 2.32 4.39 1.13
N ILE A 83 1.31 5.04 0.55
CA ILE A 83 1.39 6.45 0.16
C ILE A 83 0.62 7.31 1.13
N ALA A 84 -0.66 7.01 1.33
CA ALA A 84 -1.54 7.86 2.15
C ALA A 84 -2.75 7.07 2.63
N ARG A 85 -3.28 7.46 3.79
CA ARG A 85 -4.53 6.93 4.31
C ARG A 85 -5.73 7.77 3.89
N ASN A 86 -5.52 9.06 3.74
CA ASN A 86 -6.62 10.02 3.59
C ASN A 86 -6.68 10.62 2.18
N PHE A 87 -6.76 9.78 1.16
CA PHE A 87 -6.89 10.22 -0.23
C PHE A 87 -8.05 9.51 -0.92
N PRO A 88 -9.05 10.18 -1.31
CA PRO A 88 -9.99 11.00 -0.54
C PRO A 88 -10.76 10.13 0.44
N GLY A 89 -10.21 9.94 1.63
CA GLY A 89 -10.79 9.09 2.67
C GLY A 89 -10.50 7.60 2.52
N ARG A 90 -9.58 7.22 1.63
CA ARG A 90 -9.21 5.82 1.37
C ARG A 90 -7.70 5.63 1.45
N GLY A 91 -7.29 4.44 1.88
CA GLY A 91 -5.89 4.08 1.92
C GLY A 91 -5.35 3.75 0.53
N ILE A 92 -4.15 4.25 0.23
CA ILE A 92 -3.46 4.00 -1.03
C ILE A 92 -2.10 3.40 -0.76
N VAL A 93 -1.80 2.30 -1.45
CA VAL A 93 -0.51 1.63 -1.42
C VAL A 93 0.01 1.53 -2.85
N GLU A 94 1.26 1.87 -3.07
CA GLU A 94 1.89 1.73 -4.38
C GLU A 94 2.62 0.40 -4.46
N VAL A 95 2.45 -0.30 -5.59
CA VAL A 95 3.19 -1.51 -5.92
C VAL A 95 3.95 -1.24 -7.20
N TYR A 96 5.27 -1.28 -7.14
CA TYR A 96 6.08 -0.98 -8.31
C TYR A 96 7.24 -1.96 -8.45
N ALA A 97 7.60 -2.22 -9.70
CA ALA A 97 8.72 -3.07 -10.04
C ALA A 97 10.03 -2.28 -9.98
N TRP A 98 11.10 -2.95 -9.60
CA TRP A 98 12.44 -2.39 -9.60
C TRP A 98 13.34 -3.31 -10.42
N PRO A 99 14.14 -2.79 -11.35
CA PRO A 99 14.37 -1.38 -11.67
C PRO A 99 13.45 -0.80 -12.75
N THR A 100 12.47 -1.55 -13.27
CA THR A 100 11.63 -1.11 -14.39
C THR A 100 10.70 0.05 -14.06
N ALA A 101 10.34 0.20 -12.80
CA ALA A 101 9.44 1.23 -12.29
C ALA A 101 8.00 1.17 -12.83
N PHE A 102 7.59 0.06 -13.46
CA PHE A 102 6.17 -0.16 -13.74
C PHE A 102 5.40 -0.29 -12.43
N ARG A 103 4.27 0.36 -12.35
CA ARG A 103 3.55 0.50 -11.09
C ARG A 103 2.05 0.40 -11.24
N VAL A 104 1.43 -0.01 -10.14
CA VAL A 104 -0.01 0.10 -9.92
C VAL A 104 -0.24 0.62 -8.51
N ARG A 105 -1.47 1.02 -8.22
CA ARG A 105 -1.87 1.40 -6.87
C ARG A 105 -2.91 0.45 -6.36
N LEU A 106 -2.82 0.13 -5.09
CA LEU A 106 -3.86 -0.61 -4.38
C LEU A 106 -4.68 0.40 -3.60
N ILE A 107 -5.98 0.41 -3.87
CA ILE A 107 -6.92 1.29 -3.17
C ILE A 107 -7.77 0.41 -2.27
N GLN A 108 -7.80 0.73 -0.99
CA GLN A 108 -8.61 -0.01 -0.04
C GLN A 108 -10.09 0.19 -0.36
N ALA A 109 -10.78 -0.88 -0.72
CA ALA A 109 -12.21 -0.86 -1.02
C ALA A 109 -13.03 -1.09 0.25
N GLU A 110 -12.68 -2.16 0.98
CA GLU A 110 -13.28 -2.57 2.23
C GLU A 110 -12.20 -3.21 3.09
N PRO A 111 -12.44 -3.43 4.38
CA PRO A 111 -11.47 -4.13 5.23
C PRO A 111 -11.06 -5.48 4.60
N GLY A 112 -9.77 -5.65 4.36
CA GLY A 112 -9.23 -6.86 3.76
C GLY A 112 -9.38 -6.96 2.25
N GLU A 113 -9.96 -5.97 1.59
CA GLU A 113 -10.14 -5.96 0.13
C GLU A 113 -9.48 -4.74 -0.50
N TRP A 114 -8.73 -4.98 -1.56
CA TRP A 114 -8.04 -3.94 -2.29
C TRP A 114 -8.39 -4.00 -3.76
N ARG A 115 -8.49 -2.84 -4.39
CA ARG A 115 -8.69 -2.73 -5.83
C ARG A 115 -7.41 -2.22 -6.47
N VAL A 116 -7.14 -2.72 -7.66
CA VAL A 116 -5.94 -2.32 -8.40
C VAL A 116 -6.29 -1.19 -9.35
N LEU A 117 -5.60 -0.08 -9.20
CA LEU A 117 -5.69 1.07 -10.07
C LEU A 117 -4.40 1.18 -10.87
N THR A 118 -4.51 1.16 -12.19
CA THR A 118 -3.34 1.30 -13.07
C THR A 118 -2.82 2.72 -13.06
N ASP A 119 -1.60 2.90 -13.53
CA ASP A 119 -0.97 4.22 -13.62
C ASP A 119 -1.74 5.16 -14.56
N SER A 120 -2.47 4.61 -15.54
CA SER A 120 -3.34 5.38 -16.44
C SER A 120 -4.72 5.68 -15.85
N GLY A 121 -4.98 5.28 -14.59
CA GLY A 121 -6.23 5.59 -13.92
C GLY A 121 -7.36 4.61 -14.14
N ILE A 122 -7.05 3.41 -14.61
CA ILE A 122 -8.05 2.37 -14.88
C ILE A 122 -8.07 1.37 -13.73
N TYR A 123 -9.27 1.12 -13.16
CA TYR A 123 -9.44 0.03 -12.20
C TYR A 123 -9.47 -1.31 -12.91
N LEU A 124 -8.64 -2.23 -12.47
CA LEU A 124 -8.67 -3.60 -12.99
C LEU A 124 -9.82 -4.36 -12.33
N ARG A 125 -10.59 -5.08 -13.16
CA ARG A 125 -11.70 -5.91 -12.69
C ARG A 125 -11.19 -7.31 -12.39
N GLN A 126 -10.57 -7.46 -11.23
CA GLN A 126 -10.10 -8.75 -10.75
C GLN A 126 -10.37 -8.86 -9.25
N PRO A 127 -10.66 -10.05 -8.76
CA PRO A 127 -10.86 -10.23 -7.33
C PRO A 127 -9.54 -10.04 -6.59
N TRP A 128 -9.63 -9.63 -5.33
CA TRP A 128 -8.48 -9.54 -4.45
C TRP A 128 -8.17 -10.93 -3.90
N GLU A 129 -7.40 -11.69 -4.67
CA GLU A 129 -7.04 -13.08 -4.39
C GLU A 129 -5.61 -13.33 -4.81
N ARG A 130 -5.05 -14.46 -4.36
CA ARG A 130 -3.67 -14.82 -4.63
C ARG A 130 -3.35 -14.91 -6.13
N ALA A 131 -4.12 -15.67 -6.89
CA ALA A 131 -3.81 -15.91 -8.31
C ALA A 131 -3.80 -14.63 -9.15
N PRO A 132 -4.81 -13.77 -9.08
CA PRO A 132 -4.75 -12.48 -9.79
C PRO A 132 -3.60 -11.59 -9.34
N PHE A 133 -3.31 -11.55 -8.04
CA PHE A 133 -2.20 -10.75 -7.56
C PHE A 133 -0.85 -11.27 -8.08
N MET A 134 -0.62 -12.57 -8.03
CA MET A 134 0.64 -13.16 -8.49
C MET A 134 0.82 -12.94 -10.00
N LEU A 135 -0.26 -13.00 -10.77
CA LEU A 135 -0.21 -12.69 -12.20
C LEU A 135 0.17 -11.23 -12.43
N LEU A 136 -0.46 -10.31 -11.70
CA LEU A 136 -0.12 -8.89 -11.75
C LEU A 136 1.35 -8.64 -11.39
N ALA A 137 1.83 -9.29 -10.33
CA ALA A 137 3.21 -9.17 -9.89
C ALA A 137 4.19 -9.61 -10.99
N ARG A 138 3.91 -10.73 -11.64
CA ARG A 138 4.74 -11.20 -12.76
C ARG A 138 4.70 -10.23 -13.93
N ASP A 139 3.53 -9.70 -14.25
CA ASP A 139 3.37 -8.73 -15.33
C ASP A 139 4.18 -7.47 -15.07
N LEU A 140 4.16 -6.95 -13.86
CA LEU A 140 4.92 -5.74 -13.51
C LEU A 140 6.42 -5.97 -13.62
N MET A 141 6.92 -7.12 -13.14
CA MET A 141 8.34 -7.42 -13.17
C MET A 141 8.83 -7.84 -14.56
N GLY A 142 7.98 -8.53 -15.29
CA GLY A 142 8.33 -9.09 -16.60
C GLY A 142 7.88 -8.28 -17.79
N ALA A 143 7.33 -7.09 -17.60
CA ALA A 143 6.76 -6.30 -18.68
C ALA A 143 7.75 -6.05 -19.82
N ASP A 144 9.02 -5.75 -19.50
CA ASP A 144 10.06 -5.53 -20.51
C ASP A 144 10.40 -6.80 -21.26
N ALA A 145 10.43 -7.93 -20.56
CA ALA A 145 10.77 -9.20 -21.17
C ALA A 145 9.66 -9.70 -22.10
N MET A 146 8.43 -9.31 -21.84
CA MET A 146 7.29 -9.74 -22.63
C MET A 146 7.08 -8.91 -23.90
N MET A 147 7.42 -7.63 -23.85
CA MET A 147 7.20 -6.72 -24.98
C MET A 147 7.99 -7.06 -26.22
N PRO A 148 9.28 -7.45 -26.14
CA PRO A 148 10.04 -7.78 -27.33
C PRO A 148 9.55 -9.02 -28.08
N ALA A 149 8.81 -9.86 -27.41
CA ALA A 149 8.26 -11.07 -28.01
C ALA A 149 7.08 -10.79 -28.94
N ALA A 150 6.53 -9.62 -28.80
CA ALA A 150 5.46 -9.17 -29.69
C ALA A 150 6.02 -8.56 -30.98
#